data_70e9d45ee92ede5caa15274f05af28d1
#
_entry.id   70e9d45ee92ede5caa15274f05af28d1
#
_cell.length_a   1.000
_cell.length_b   1.000
_cell.length_c   1.000
_cell.angle_alpha   90.00
_cell.angle_beta   90.00
_cell.angle_gamma   90.00
#
_symmetry.space_group_name_H-M   'P 1'
#
loop_
_entity.id
_entity.type
_entity.pdbx_description
1 polymer ?
#
loop_
_entity_poly.entity_id
_entity_poly.type
_entity_poly.pdbx_seq_one_letter_code
_entity_poly.pdbx_strand_id
1 'polypeptide(L)'
;PTFDLSKLLIQDMIKIEKNSHSFGVPEIDNMMAKSKIIGFKEKITRGNASFELRSSGHVIGGSTVLVESKNKKLFYTGDINLRGSRLLPPADLDIGEMDMVITESTYSQENQMPRKESEKGLIDFANEVIDRKGTLFIPSFSVERSQEVASVLINSGFNHKIIMDGMALKVNEVLLKYPEYLRNPEIFKDVIEKVVSVRDHNERKRALSEPCVVISPAGMLVGGNAVYYLQELSFNDKNGIALVSYQGEGTPGKKLL
;
A
#
# COMPACT_ATOMS: atom_id res chain seq x y z
N PRO A 1 3.19 -11.85 -7.50
CA PRO A 1 3.35 -11.06 -6.27
C PRO A 1 2.30 -11.38 -5.21
N THR A 2 1.06 -11.74 -5.59
CA THR A 2 -0.06 -11.99 -4.66
C THR A 2 0.30 -12.98 -3.55
N PHE A 3 0.91 -14.12 -3.87
CA PHE A 3 1.25 -15.13 -2.88
C PHE A 3 2.37 -14.68 -1.93
N ASP A 4 3.40 -14.00 -2.42
CA ASP A 4 4.49 -13.47 -1.58
C ASP A 4 3.96 -12.44 -0.61
N LEU A 5 3.12 -11.50 -1.08
CA LEU A 5 2.48 -10.51 -0.22
C LEU A 5 1.51 -11.15 0.77
N SER A 6 0.67 -12.09 0.33
CA SER A 6 -0.27 -12.79 1.22
C SER A 6 0.47 -13.54 2.33
N LYS A 7 1.52 -14.28 1.98
CA LYS A 7 2.35 -14.99 2.98
C LYS A 7 2.96 -14.01 3.98
N LEU A 8 3.56 -12.93 3.49
CA LEU A 8 4.18 -11.89 4.31
C LEU A 8 3.18 -11.28 5.30
N LEU A 9 2.01 -10.85 4.80
CA LEU A 9 1.00 -10.16 5.61
C LEU A 9 0.31 -11.09 6.61
N ILE A 10 -0.03 -12.32 6.21
CA ILE A 10 -0.69 -13.27 7.11
C ILE A 10 0.28 -13.72 8.21
N GLN A 11 1.55 -13.93 7.90
CA GLN A 11 2.57 -14.24 8.91
C GLN A 11 2.79 -13.08 9.90
N ASP A 12 2.70 -11.85 9.45
CA ASP A 12 2.78 -10.67 10.32
C ASP A 12 1.56 -10.54 11.23
N MET A 13 0.37 -10.75 10.67
CA MET A 13 -0.89 -10.77 11.42
C MET A 13 -0.84 -11.79 12.58
N ILE A 14 -0.39 -13.02 12.32
CA ILE A 14 -0.24 -14.05 13.36
C ILE A 14 0.72 -13.60 14.48
N LYS A 15 1.79 -12.90 14.13
CA LYS A 15 2.75 -12.39 15.14
C LYS A 15 2.16 -11.29 16.02
N ILE A 16 1.33 -10.42 15.43
CA ILE A 16 0.71 -9.28 16.13
C ILE A 16 -0.43 -9.78 17.02
N GLU A 17 -1.29 -10.63 16.49
CA GLU A 17 -2.52 -11.09 17.14
C GLU A 17 -2.32 -12.45 17.83
N LYS A 18 -1.31 -12.56 18.66
CA LYS A 18 -0.94 -13.78 19.37
C LYS A 18 -2.15 -14.54 19.91
N ASN A 19 -2.34 -15.80 19.49
CA ASN A 19 -3.36 -16.76 19.93
C ASN A 19 -4.84 -16.41 19.61
N SER A 20 -5.12 -15.47 18.75
CA SER A 20 -6.50 -15.15 18.32
C SER A 20 -6.96 -15.94 17.08
N HIS A 21 -6.04 -16.64 16.41
CA HIS A 21 -6.33 -17.38 15.18
C HIS A 21 -6.41 -18.89 15.40
N SER A 22 -7.32 -19.54 14.67
CA SER A 22 -7.45 -21.01 14.60
C SER A 22 -6.43 -21.67 13.66
N PHE A 23 -5.50 -20.90 13.08
CA PHE A 23 -4.48 -21.37 12.14
C PHE A 23 -3.12 -20.73 12.44
N GLY A 24 -2.04 -21.35 11.96
CA GLY A 24 -0.66 -20.91 12.16
C GLY A 24 0.16 -21.00 10.87
N VAL A 25 1.47 -20.95 11.02
CA VAL A 25 2.41 -21.03 9.88
C VAL A 25 2.26 -22.32 9.06
N PRO A 26 2.04 -23.51 9.66
CA PRO A 26 1.85 -24.75 8.88
C PRO A 26 0.64 -24.69 7.94
N GLU A 27 -0.46 -24.06 8.35
CA GLU A 27 -1.65 -23.93 7.53
C GLU A 27 -1.41 -22.95 6.37
N ILE A 28 -0.63 -21.88 6.59
CA ILE A 28 -0.22 -20.97 5.53
C ILE A 28 0.63 -21.71 4.49
N ASP A 29 1.63 -22.46 4.93
CA ASP A 29 2.50 -23.20 4.01
C ASP A 29 1.71 -24.27 3.23
N ASN A 30 0.75 -24.94 3.85
CA ASN A 30 -0.15 -25.88 3.17
C ASN A 30 -1.07 -25.15 2.15
N MET A 31 -1.60 -23.98 2.49
CA MET A 31 -2.37 -23.14 1.56
C MET A 31 -1.51 -22.76 0.34
N MET A 32 -0.28 -22.30 0.56
CA MET A 32 0.64 -21.93 -0.53
C MET A 32 0.98 -23.14 -1.41
N ALA A 33 1.24 -24.30 -0.83
CA ALA A 33 1.54 -25.54 -1.57
C ALA A 33 0.38 -26.02 -2.46
N LYS A 34 -0.87 -25.73 -2.08
CA LYS A 34 -2.09 -26.07 -2.85
C LYS A 34 -2.53 -24.99 -3.81
N SER A 35 -1.91 -23.82 -3.76
CA SER A 35 -2.27 -22.69 -4.60
C SER A 35 -1.77 -22.85 -6.03
N LYS A 36 -2.53 -22.34 -7.00
CA LYS A 36 -2.14 -22.30 -8.40
C LYS A 36 -1.99 -20.86 -8.84
N ILE A 37 -0.84 -20.55 -9.43
CA ILE A 37 -0.60 -19.25 -10.06
C ILE A 37 -1.35 -19.20 -11.39
N ILE A 38 -2.04 -18.07 -11.63
CA ILE A 38 -2.78 -17.78 -12.85
C ILE A 38 -2.28 -16.42 -13.34
N GLY A 39 -1.94 -16.33 -14.62
CA GLY A 39 -1.59 -15.08 -15.27
C GLY A 39 -2.80 -14.18 -15.50
N PHE A 40 -2.57 -12.87 -15.61
CA PHE A 40 -3.61 -11.98 -16.12
C PHE A 40 -4.00 -12.36 -17.55
N LYS A 41 -5.31 -12.26 -17.87
CA LYS A 41 -5.91 -12.65 -19.15
C LYS A 41 -5.85 -14.17 -19.45
N GLU A 42 -5.40 -14.98 -18.51
CA GLU A 42 -5.49 -16.43 -18.62
C GLU A 42 -6.89 -16.89 -18.24
N LYS A 43 -7.59 -17.51 -19.19
CA LYS A 43 -8.94 -18.05 -18.99
C LYS A 43 -8.88 -19.46 -18.41
N ILE A 44 -9.52 -19.67 -17.28
CA ILE A 44 -9.65 -20.97 -16.62
C ILE A 44 -11.09 -21.41 -16.67
N THR A 45 -11.32 -22.66 -17.03
CA THR A 45 -12.66 -23.25 -17.04
C THR A 45 -12.82 -24.26 -15.91
N ARG A 46 -13.93 -24.17 -15.19
CA ARG A 46 -14.35 -25.12 -14.15
C ARG A 46 -15.84 -25.39 -14.31
N GLY A 47 -16.20 -26.61 -14.69
CA GLY A 47 -17.58 -26.99 -15.00
C GLY A 47 -18.12 -26.10 -16.14
N ASN A 48 -19.24 -25.43 -15.89
CA ASN A 48 -19.92 -24.55 -16.84
C ASN A 48 -19.51 -23.06 -16.68
N ALA A 49 -18.52 -22.75 -15.87
CA ALA A 49 -18.03 -21.40 -15.69
C ALA A 49 -16.58 -21.24 -16.13
N SER A 50 -16.25 -20.09 -16.67
CA SER A 50 -14.88 -19.66 -16.91
C SER A 50 -14.55 -18.41 -16.10
N PHE A 51 -13.28 -18.29 -15.74
CA PHE A 51 -12.74 -17.22 -14.91
C PHE A 51 -11.52 -16.62 -15.60
N GLU A 52 -11.40 -15.31 -15.53
CA GLU A 52 -10.24 -14.57 -16.03
C GLU A 52 -9.89 -13.47 -15.04
N LEU A 53 -8.60 -13.29 -14.75
CA LEU A 53 -8.09 -12.24 -13.89
C LEU A 53 -7.58 -11.06 -14.71
N ARG A 54 -7.88 -9.85 -14.28
CA ARG A 54 -7.34 -8.60 -14.83
C ARG A 54 -6.70 -7.79 -13.70
N SER A 55 -5.73 -6.94 -14.04
CA SER A 55 -5.14 -6.05 -13.04
C SER A 55 -6.18 -5.09 -12.47
N SER A 56 -6.26 -4.99 -11.15
CA SER A 56 -7.14 -4.01 -10.49
C SER A 56 -6.51 -2.61 -10.38
N GLY A 57 -5.21 -2.46 -10.66
CA GLY A 57 -4.49 -1.20 -10.52
C GLY A 57 -4.38 -0.68 -9.07
N HIS A 58 -4.91 -1.42 -8.09
CA HIS A 58 -4.96 -1.01 -6.69
C HIS A 58 -3.69 -1.35 -5.93
N VAL A 59 -3.25 -2.61 -5.97
CA VAL A 59 -1.98 -3.08 -5.41
C VAL A 59 -1.33 -4.06 -6.38
N ILE A 60 -0.02 -4.26 -6.26
CA ILE A 60 0.73 -5.19 -7.13
C ILE A 60 0.16 -6.61 -7.02
N GLY A 61 -0.22 -7.21 -8.15
CA GLY A 61 -0.89 -8.51 -8.19
C GLY A 61 -2.35 -8.51 -7.72
N GLY A 62 -2.91 -7.33 -7.39
CA GLY A 62 -4.33 -7.15 -7.15
C GLY A 62 -5.14 -7.41 -8.43
N SER A 63 -6.24 -8.13 -8.29
CA SER A 63 -7.00 -8.61 -9.44
C SER A 63 -8.46 -8.27 -9.36
N THR A 64 -9.03 -7.88 -10.49
CA THR A 64 -10.45 -8.01 -10.77
C THR A 64 -10.73 -9.40 -11.33
N VAL A 65 -11.96 -9.87 -11.26
CA VAL A 65 -12.37 -11.22 -11.71
C VAL A 65 -13.51 -11.10 -12.71
N LEU A 66 -13.29 -11.63 -13.89
CA LEU A 66 -14.33 -11.88 -14.87
C LEU A 66 -14.84 -13.30 -14.72
N VAL A 67 -16.14 -13.46 -14.61
CA VAL A 67 -16.80 -14.78 -14.56
C VAL A 67 -17.79 -14.87 -15.71
N GLU A 68 -17.72 -15.92 -16.48
CA GLU A 68 -18.68 -16.21 -17.54
C GLU A 68 -19.31 -17.59 -17.32
N SER A 69 -20.62 -17.66 -17.31
CA SER A 69 -21.39 -18.91 -17.16
C SER A 69 -22.75 -18.79 -17.84
N LYS A 70 -23.15 -19.78 -18.60
CA LYS A 70 -24.46 -19.83 -19.28
C LYS A 70 -24.80 -18.54 -20.04
N ASN A 71 -23.84 -18.01 -20.81
CA ASN A 71 -23.95 -16.76 -21.57
C ASN A 71 -24.22 -15.52 -20.70
N LYS A 72 -23.92 -15.56 -19.41
CA LYS A 72 -23.95 -14.42 -18.48
C LYS A 72 -22.55 -14.06 -18.06
N LYS A 73 -22.26 -12.75 -17.98
CA LYS A 73 -20.95 -12.19 -17.63
C LYS A 73 -21.06 -11.34 -16.38
N LEU A 74 -20.21 -11.66 -15.39
CA LEU A 74 -20.09 -10.91 -14.15
C LEU A 74 -18.67 -10.36 -14.04
N PHE A 75 -18.59 -9.11 -13.64
CA PHE A 75 -17.33 -8.46 -13.29
C PHE A 75 -17.31 -8.15 -11.80
N TYR A 76 -16.32 -8.69 -11.08
CA TYR A 76 -16.06 -8.39 -9.67
C TYR A 76 -14.77 -7.60 -9.57
N THR A 77 -14.86 -6.38 -9.04
CA THR A 77 -13.70 -5.47 -9.03
C THR A 77 -12.71 -5.76 -7.90
N GLY A 78 -13.17 -6.26 -6.75
CA GLY A 78 -12.41 -6.09 -5.52
C GLY A 78 -12.11 -4.61 -5.32
N ASP A 79 -11.00 -4.29 -4.64
CA ASP A 79 -10.48 -2.93 -4.55
C ASP A 79 -9.85 -2.54 -5.89
N ILE A 80 -10.28 -1.42 -6.47
CA ILE A 80 -9.94 -1.02 -7.84
C ILE A 80 -9.40 0.42 -7.91
N ASN A 81 -8.40 0.65 -8.76
CA ASN A 81 -7.89 1.98 -9.05
C ASN A 81 -7.95 2.28 -10.54
N LEU A 82 -8.90 3.14 -10.94
CA LEU A 82 -9.14 3.50 -12.34
C LEU A 82 -8.14 4.53 -12.89
N ARG A 83 -7.40 5.23 -12.04
CA ARG A 83 -6.46 6.29 -12.43
C ARG A 83 -5.02 5.81 -12.48
N GLY A 84 -4.73 4.68 -11.81
CA GLY A 84 -3.36 4.21 -11.58
C GLY A 84 -2.63 5.05 -10.55
N SER A 85 -1.38 4.69 -10.33
CA SER A 85 -0.46 5.35 -9.40
C SER A 85 0.88 5.62 -10.09
N ARG A 86 1.86 6.14 -9.36
CA ARG A 86 3.24 6.21 -9.85
C ARG A 86 3.86 4.83 -9.97
N LEU A 87 3.40 3.89 -9.15
CA LEU A 87 3.88 2.52 -9.11
C LEU A 87 3.18 1.61 -10.10
N LEU A 88 1.85 1.71 -10.21
CA LEU A 88 1.03 0.79 -11.01
C LEU A 88 0.26 1.49 -12.12
N PRO A 89 0.06 0.81 -13.26
CA PRO A 89 -0.92 1.24 -14.25
C PRO A 89 -2.33 1.25 -13.68
N PRO A 90 -3.28 1.96 -14.30
CA PRO A 90 -4.69 1.85 -13.94
C PRO A 90 -5.23 0.41 -14.14
N ALA A 91 -6.39 0.14 -13.56
CA ALA A 91 -7.10 -1.12 -13.77
C ALA A 91 -7.30 -1.43 -15.25
N ASP A 92 -7.16 -2.70 -15.60
CA ASP A 92 -7.45 -3.18 -16.95
C ASP A 92 -8.96 -3.40 -17.11
N LEU A 93 -9.61 -2.47 -17.82
CA LEU A 93 -11.05 -2.46 -18.08
C LEU A 93 -11.39 -2.87 -19.52
N ASP A 94 -10.48 -3.49 -20.25
CA ASP A 94 -10.78 -4.09 -21.55
C ASP A 94 -11.59 -5.39 -21.37
N ILE A 95 -12.83 -5.28 -20.88
CA ILE A 95 -13.67 -6.37 -20.43
C ILE A 95 -14.93 -6.58 -21.29
N GLY A 96 -15.26 -5.63 -22.17
CA GLY A 96 -16.48 -5.64 -22.96
C GLY A 96 -17.77 -5.41 -22.13
N GLU A 97 -18.92 -5.79 -22.67
CA GLU A 97 -20.21 -5.65 -21.99
C GLU A 97 -20.40 -6.73 -20.93
N MET A 98 -20.96 -6.33 -19.78
CA MET A 98 -21.22 -7.16 -18.61
C MET A 98 -22.72 -7.19 -18.27
N ASP A 99 -23.24 -8.36 -17.87
CA ASP A 99 -24.60 -8.47 -17.35
C ASP A 99 -24.69 -7.97 -15.91
N MET A 100 -23.61 -8.11 -15.12
CA MET A 100 -23.55 -7.70 -13.71
C MET A 100 -22.16 -7.19 -13.34
N VAL A 101 -22.14 -6.16 -12.52
CA VAL A 101 -20.91 -5.62 -11.91
C VAL A 101 -21.08 -5.58 -10.40
N ILE A 102 -20.10 -6.13 -9.67
CA ILE A 102 -19.98 -6.02 -8.22
C ILE A 102 -18.72 -5.19 -7.97
N THR A 103 -18.87 -4.02 -7.33
CA THR A 103 -17.79 -3.08 -7.10
C THR A 103 -17.75 -2.59 -5.67
N GLU A 104 -16.55 -2.18 -5.23
CA GLU A 104 -16.36 -1.45 -3.98
C GLU A 104 -17.08 -0.10 -3.99
N SER A 105 -17.21 0.52 -2.81
CA SER A 105 -17.81 1.84 -2.64
C SER A 105 -17.12 2.66 -1.54
N THR A 106 -15.83 2.44 -1.31
CA THR A 106 -15.04 3.04 -0.22
C THR A 106 -15.14 4.57 -0.18
N TYR A 107 -15.14 5.21 -1.32
CA TYR A 107 -15.25 6.66 -1.46
C TYR A 107 -16.53 7.13 -2.17
N SER A 108 -17.62 6.38 -2.04
CA SER A 108 -18.87 6.66 -2.77
C SER A 108 -19.55 7.98 -2.37
N GLN A 109 -19.26 8.50 -1.18
CA GLN A 109 -19.88 9.71 -0.63
C GLN A 109 -19.01 10.98 -0.78
N GLU A 110 -17.78 10.83 -1.26
CA GLU A 110 -16.82 11.94 -1.29
C GLU A 110 -16.16 12.07 -2.66
N ASN A 111 -16.03 13.31 -3.14
CA ASN A 111 -15.17 13.61 -4.26
C ASN A 111 -13.73 13.75 -3.78
N GLN A 112 -12.86 12.88 -4.26
CA GLN A 112 -11.44 12.99 -3.94
C GLN A 112 -10.83 14.22 -4.60
N MET A 113 -9.95 14.90 -3.87
CA MET A 113 -9.12 15.97 -4.39
C MET A 113 -8.35 15.50 -5.65
N PRO A 114 -8.19 16.36 -6.68
CA PRO A 114 -7.39 16.02 -7.84
C PRO A 114 -5.98 15.58 -7.46
N ARG A 115 -5.50 14.51 -8.08
CA ARG A 115 -4.24 13.87 -7.73
C ARG A 115 -3.05 14.83 -7.67
N LYS A 116 -2.93 15.74 -8.65
CA LYS A 116 -1.85 16.73 -8.72
C LYS A 116 -1.88 17.68 -7.52
N GLU A 117 -3.05 18.06 -7.07
CA GLU A 117 -3.24 18.94 -5.91
C GLU A 117 -2.88 18.23 -4.62
N SER A 118 -3.29 16.96 -4.46
CA SER A 118 -2.93 16.14 -3.31
C SER A 118 -1.42 15.91 -3.22
N GLU A 119 -0.75 15.60 -4.34
CA GLU A 119 0.70 15.43 -4.38
C GLU A 119 1.41 16.74 -4.04
N LYS A 120 0.97 17.86 -4.64
CA LYS A 120 1.52 19.19 -4.33
C LYS A 120 1.36 19.53 -2.86
N GLY A 121 0.17 19.32 -2.28
CA GLY A 121 -0.09 19.59 -0.87
C GLY A 121 0.82 18.77 0.06
N LEU A 122 1.07 17.49 -0.27
CA LEU A 122 1.99 16.66 0.50
C LEU A 122 3.44 17.19 0.43
N ILE A 123 3.89 17.58 -0.76
CA ILE A 123 5.25 18.10 -0.98
C ILE A 123 5.43 19.44 -0.26
N ASP A 124 4.47 20.35 -0.40
CA ASP A 124 4.49 21.67 0.25
C ASP A 124 4.52 21.51 1.77
N PHE A 125 3.69 20.63 2.33
CA PHE A 125 3.67 20.37 3.77
C PHE A 125 4.96 19.70 4.25
N ALA A 126 5.55 18.79 3.47
CA ALA A 126 6.83 18.18 3.81
C ALA A 126 7.95 19.24 3.89
N ASN A 127 8.03 20.15 2.92
CA ASN A 127 9.00 21.25 2.94
C ASN A 127 8.76 22.19 4.13
N GLU A 128 7.51 22.60 4.38
CA GLU A 128 7.16 23.45 5.53
C GLU A 128 7.63 22.87 6.85
N VAL A 129 7.38 21.56 7.08
CA VAL A 129 7.79 20.87 8.31
C VAL A 129 9.33 20.83 8.43
N ILE A 130 10.03 20.56 7.35
CA ILE A 130 11.50 20.54 7.34
C ILE A 130 12.08 21.95 7.59
N ASP A 131 11.52 22.98 6.97
CA ASP A 131 11.98 24.37 7.09
C ASP A 131 11.89 24.86 8.54
N ARG A 132 10.83 24.50 9.24
CA ARG A 132 10.69 24.79 10.69
C ARG A 132 11.47 23.84 11.61
N LYS A 133 12.36 23.00 11.03
CA LYS A 133 13.22 22.02 11.73
C LYS A 133 12.43 20.92 12.46
N GLY A 134 11.32 20.53 11.89
CA GLY A 134 10.47 19.44 12.36
C GLY A 134 10.69 18.14 11.59
N THR A 135 10.00 17.10 12.04
CA THR A 135 9.89 15.81 11.36
C THR A 135 8.45 15.61 10.90
N LEU A 136 8.27 15.29 9.61
CA LEU A 136 6.97 14.90 9.08
C LEU A 136 6.76 13.40 9.21
N PHE A 137 5.77 12.99 9.99
CA PHE A 137 5.36 11.60 10.09
C PHE A 137 4.20 11.29 9.13
N ILE A 138 4.36 10.26 8.31
CA ILE A 138 3.37 9.80 7.34
C ILE A 138 3.02 8.33 7.63
N PRO A 139 2.01 8.08 8.48
CA PRO A 139 1.50 6.73 8.69
C PRO A 139 0.87 6.22 7.39
N SER A 140 1.33 5.06 6.90
CA SER A 140 0.96 4.55 5.59
C SER A 140 0.71 3.05 5.62
N PHE A 141 -0.14 2.53 4.73
CA PHE A 141 -0.22 1.08 4.54
C PHE A 141 1.10 0.55 4.00
N SER A 142 1.45 -0.67 4.43
CA SER A 142 2.71 -1.33 4.07
C SER A 142 2.83 -1.60 2.58
N VAL A 143 1.71 -2.01 1.96
CA VAL A 143 1.65 -2.35 0.54
C VAL A 143 1.17 -1.14 -0.23
N GLU A 144 1.89 -0.77 -1.26
CA GLU A 144 1.61 0.27 -2.24
C GLU A 144 1.70 1.70 -1.67
N ARG A 145 1.00 2.04 -0.59
CA ARG A 145 0.91 3.43 -0.10
C ARG A 145 2.24 3.99 0.40
N SER A 146 3.01 3.22 1.15
CA SER A 146 4.33 3.64 1.63
C SER A 146 5.29 3.91 0.46
N GLN A 147 5.27 3.06 -0.55
CA GLN A 147 6.09 3.17 -1.74
C GLN A 147 5.64 4.32 -2.64
N GLU A 148 4.35 4.51 -2.78
CA GLU A 148 3.76 5.61 -3.55
C GLU A 148 4.12 6.97 -2.97
N VAL A 149 4.01 7.12 -1.65
CA VAL A 149 4.39 8.35 -0.94
C VAL A 149 5.88 8.66 -1.12
N ALA A 150 6.76 7.67 -0.97
CA ALA A 150 8.18 7.84 -1.24
C ALA A 150 8.45 8.27 -2.69
N SER A 151 7.74 7.65 -3.66
CA SER A 151 7.85 7.99 -5.07
C SER A 151 7.36 9.40 -5.37
N VAL A 152 6.28 9.86 -4.72
CA VAL A 152 5.77 11.23 -4.87
C VAL A 152 6.84 12.23 -4.41
N LEU A 153 7.40 12.06 -3.23
CA LEU A 153 8.38 12.97 -2.66
C LEU A 153 9.68 13.00 -3.50
N ILE A 154 10.27 11.85 -3.76
CA ILE A 154 11.57 11.76 -4.45
C ILE A 154 11.47 12.25 -5.89
N ASN A 155 10.43 11.85 -6.62
CA ASN A 155 10.27 12.25 -8.02
C ASN A 155 9.82 13.72 -8.20
N SER A 156 9.43 14.39 -7.12
CA SER A 156 9.17 15.84 -7.13
C SER A 156 10.42 16.68 -6.89
N GLY A 157 11.56 16.05 -6.65
CA GLY A 157 12.81 16.75 -6.31
C GLY A 157 12.94 17.07 -4.82
N PHE A 158 12.13 16.48 -3.93
CA PHE A 158 12.31 16.61 -2.49
C PHE A 158 13.67 16.07 -2.07
N ASN A 159 14.54 16.95 -1.60
CA ASN A 159 15.97 16.66 -1.39
C ASN A 159 16.34 16.59 0.10
N HIS A 160 15.43 16.11 0.94
CA HIS A 160 15.67 15.89 2.35
C HIS A 160 15.55 14.40 2.69
N LYS A 161 16.03 14.03 3.87
CA LYS A 161 16.05 12.66 4.34
C LYS A 161 14.63 12.09 4.43
N ILE A 162 14.42 10.96 3.78
CA ILE A 162 13.20 10.15 3.87
C ILE A 162 13.56 8.82 4.51
N ILE A 163 12.84 8.47 5.57
CA ILE A 163 13.02 7.24 6.32
C ILE A 163 11.82 6.33 6.02
N MET A 164 12.08 5.06 5.81
CA MET A 164 11.06 4.02 5.74
C MET A 164 11.34 2.94 6.78
N ASP A 165 10.30 2.50 7.50
CA ASP A 165 10.41 1.54 8.59
C ASP A 165 9.34 0.45 8.50
N GLY A 166 9.58 -0.65 9.18
CA GLY A 166 8.63 -1.73 9.39
C GLY A 166 8.35 -2.60 8.17
N MET A 167 7.11 -3.05 8.07
CA MET A 167 6.65 -3.96 7.01
C MET A 167 6.86 -3.42 5.60
N ALA A 168 6.83 -2.10 5.41
CA ALA A 168 7.04 -1.46 4.11
C ALA A 168 8.39 -1.85 3.48
N LEU A 169 9.43 -2.06 4.29
CA LEU A 169 10.76 -2.50 3.80
C LEU A 169 10.69 -3.90 3.18
N LYS A 170 9.97 -4.82 3.81
CA LYS A 170 9.80 -6.18 3.27
C LYS A 170 8.93 -6.19 2.02
N VAL A 171 7.96 -5.30 1.95
CA VAL A 171 7.14 -5.10 0.74
C VAL A 171 8.01 -4.59 -0.41
N ASN A 172 8.94 -3.66 -0.16
CA ASN A 172 9.89 -3.21 -1.19
C ASN A 172 10.66 -4.39 -1.81
N GLU A 173 11.14 -5.32 -0.96
CA GLU A 173 11.84 -6.52 -1.43
C GLU A 173 10.94 -7.40 -2.31
N VAL A 174 9.65 -7.49 -2.00
CA VAL A 174 8.69 -8.23 -2.84
C VAL A 174 8.45 -7.49 -4.16
N LEU A 175 8.20 -6.19 -4.14
CA LEU A 175 7.96 -5.41 -5.37
C LEU A 175 9.14 -5.50 -6.35
N LEU A 176 10.37 -5.43 -5.84
CA LEU A 176 11.57 -5.54 -6.66
C LEU A 176 11.76 -6.91 -7.34
N LYS A 177 11.11 -7.97 -6.84
CA LYS A 177 11.10 -9.29 -7.51
C LYS A 177 10.18 -9.38 -8.72
N TYR A 178 9.25 -8.42 -8.86
CA TYR A 178 8.20 -8.44 -9.87
C TYR A 178 8.16 -7.14 -10.69
N PRO A 179 9.28 -6.75 -11.32
CA PRO A 179 9.38 -5.49 -12.04
C PRO A 179 8.39 -5.36 -13.19
N GLU A 180 7.97 -6.48 -13.79
CA GLU A 180 7.00 -6.53 -14.89
C GLU A 180 5.60 -6.06 -14.54
N TYR A 181 5.27 -5.99 -13.24
CA TYR A 181 4.00 -5.45 -12.75
C TYR A 181 4.07 -3.96 -12.48
N LEU A 182 5.26 -3.38 -12.38
CA LEU A 182 5.46 -1.97 -12.07
C LEU A 182 5.37 -1.11 -13.33
N ARG A 183 4.84 0.09 -13.18
CA ARG A 183 4.74 1.06 -14.29
C ARG A 183 6.11 1.52 -14.79
N ASN A 184 7.05 1.76 -13.87
CA ASN A 184 8.42 2.20 -14.15
C ASN A 184 9.37 1.55 -13.12
N PRO A 185 9.82 0.32 -13.33
CA PRO A 185 10.60 -0.43 -12.35
C PRO A 185 11.95 0.24 -12.01
N GLU A 186 12.63 0.85 -12.99
CA GLU A 186 13.91 1.53 -12.75
C GLU A 186 13.73 2.78 -11.87
N ILE A 187 12.65 3.55 -12.09
CA ILE A 187 12.33 4.69 -11.24
C ILE A 187 12.01 4.23 -9.82
N PHE A 188 11.27 3.12 -9.67
CA PHE A 188 10.99 2.57 -8.36
C PHE A 188 12.26 2.12 -7.63
N LYS A 189 13.16 1.45 -8.33
CA LYS A 189 14.46 1.04 -7.78
C LYS A 189 15.26 2.24 -7.28
N ASP A 190 15.38 3.30 -8.09
CA ASP A 190 16.03 4.55 -7.70
C ASP A 190 15.39 5.19 -6.46
N VAL A 191 14.06 5.17 -6.36
CA VAL A 191 13.33 5.65 -5.18
C VAL A 191 13.72 4.86 -3.93
N ILE A 192 13.76 3.53 -3.99
CA ILE A 192 14.07 2.68 -2.84
C ILE A 192 15.54 2.84 -2.41
N GLU A 193 16.45 3.05 -3.34
CA GLU A 193 17.87 3.30 -3.05
C GLU A 193 18.09 4.64 -2.32
N LYS A 194 17.25 5.64 -2.55
CA LYS A 194 17.32 6.96 -1.89
C LYS A 194 16.66 7.01 -0.51
N VAL A 195 15.82 6.04 -0.19
CA VAL A 195 15.14 5.97 1.11
C VAL A 195 16.03 5.32 2.15
N VAL A 196 16.13 5.93 3.33
CA VAL A 196 16.88 5.39 4.47
C VAL A 196 16.03 4.32 5.15
N SER A 197 16.50 3.08 5.09
CA SER A 197 15.86 1.94 5.79
C SER A 197 16.19 1.97 7.28
N VAL A 198 15.17 1.83 8.12
CA VAL A 198 15.31 1.73 9.57
C VAL A 198 14.71 0.39 10.05
N ARG A 199 15.50 -0.39 10.80
CA ARG A 199 15.17 -1.78 11.13
C ARG A 199 15.03 -2.03 12.64
N ASP A 200 15.68 -1.21 13.45
CA ASP A 200 15.67 -1.38 14.90
C ASP A 200 15.46 -0.07 15.67
N HIS A 201 15.30 -0.21 16.99
CA HIS A 201 15.02 0.93 17.88
C HIS A 201 16.15 1.98 17.93
N ASN A 202 17.41 1.54 17.87
CA ASN A 202 18.55 2.47 17.91
C ASN A 202 18.67 3.24 16.60
N GLU A 203 18.39 2.58 15.48
CA GLU A 203 18.32 3.23 14.16
C GLU A 203 17.18 4.26 14.13
N ARG A 204 16.00 3.96 14.73
CA ARG A 204 14.89 4.94 14.85
C ARG A 204 15.32 6.19 15.57
N LYS A 205 15.96 6.05 16.73
CA LYS A 205 16.44 7.20 17.52
C LYS A 205 17.45 8.04 16.75
N ARG A 206 18.44 7.39 16.10
CA ARG A 206 19.43 8.09 15.27
C ARG A 206 18.79 8.78 14.07
N ALA A 207 17.80 8.14 13.47
CA ALA A 207 17.12 8.66 12.30
C ALA A 207 16.34 9.95 12.61
N LEU A 208 15.78 10.07 13.82
CA LEU A 208 15.03 11.23 14.29
C LEU A 208 15.92 12.36 14.87
N SER A 209 17.26 12.22 14.86
CA SER A 209 18.17 13.25 15.38
C SER A 209 18.24 14.52 14.53
N GLU A 210 17.70 14.50 13.34
CA GLU A 210 17.62 15.61 12.40
C GLU A 210 16.26 15.65 11.68
N PRO A 211 15.85 16.81 11.16
CA PRO A 211 14.61 16.95 10.41
C PRO A 211 14.52 15.94 9.25
N CYS A 212 13.41 15.24 9.13
CA CYS A 212 13.24 14.21 8.12
C CYS A 212 11.75 13.92 7.85
N VAL A 213 11.48 13.15 6.80
CA VAL A 213 10.17 12.52 6.59
C VAL A 213 10.25 11.08 7.03
N VAL A 214 9.28 10.62 7.83
CA VAL A 214 9.16 9.23 8.28
C VAL A 214 7.92 8.59 7.66
N ILE A 215 8.10 7.51 6.92
CA ILE A 215 7.02 6.69 6.34
C ILE A 215 7.00 5.37 7.09
N SER A 216 5.90 5.06 7.79
CA SER A 216 5.83 3.82 8.56
C SER A 216 4.40 3.27 8.68
N PRO A 217 4.18 1.95 8.55
CA PRO A 217 2.93 1.29 8.92
C PRO A 217 2.69 1.31 10.45
N ALA A 218 1.42 1.33 10.93
CA ALA A 218 0.17 1.16 10.19
C ALA A 218 -0.48 2.50 9.83
N GLY A 219 -1.09 2.55 8.66
CA GLY A 219 -1.69 3.78 8.11
C GLY A 219 -2.85 4.38 8.90
N MET A 220 -3.56 3.59 9.70
CA MET A 220 -4.66 4.02 10.57
C MET A 220 -4.22 4.20 12.04
N LEU A 221 -2.93 4.11 12.33
CA LEU A 221 -2.35 4.23 13.69
C LEU A 221 -2.84 3.17 14.68
N VAL A 222 -3.29 2.03 14.20
CA VAL A 222 -3.84 0.94 15.06
C VAL A 222 -2.77 0.03 15.66
N GLY A 223 -1.49 0.26 15.37
CA GLY A 223 -0.41 -0.58 15.87
C GLY A 223 0.92 -0.38 15.15
N GLY A 224 1.87 -1.28 15.41
CA GLY A 224 3.18 -1.28 14.76
C GLY A 224 4.05 -0.08 15.13
N ASN A 225 5.03 0.18 14.28
CA ASN A 225 5.99 1.28 14.50
C ASN A 225 5.34 2.67 14.39
N ALA A 226 4.17 2.77 13.74
CA ALA A 226 3.43 4.03 13.64
C ALA A 226 3.06 4.60 15.01
N VAL A 227 2.73 3.76 15.99
CA VAL A 227 2.40 4.19 17.34
C VAL A 227 3.65 4.76 18.05
N TYR A 228 4.81 4.13 17.85
CA TYR A 228 6.07 4.65 18.36
C TYR A 228 6.37 6.05 17.81
N TYR A 229 6.31 6.23 16.50
CA TYR A 229 6.56 7.53 15.89
C TYR A 229 5.54 8.59 16.31
N LEU A 230 4.26 8.23 16.44
CA LEU A 230 3.25 9.15 16.93
C LEU A 230 3.59 9.64 18.35
N GLN A 231 3.98 8.73 19.26
CA GLN A 231 4.36 9.07 20.62
C GLN A 231 5.60 9.96 20.69
N GLU A 232 6.66 9.62 19.93
CA GLU A 232 7.91 10.39 19.95
C GLU A 232 7.76 11.79 19.34
N LEU A 233 6.89 11.94 18.34
CA LEU A 233 6.80 13.18 17.57
C LEU A 233 5.67 14.12 18.01
N SER A 234 4.69 13.65 18.78
CA SER A 234 3.49 14.43 19.14
C SER A 234 3.76 15.60 20.09
N PHE A 235 4.87 15.61 20.82
CA PHE A 235 5.18 16.63 21.82
C PHE A 235 5.93 17.86 21.31
N ASN A 236 6.24 17.91 20.02
CA ASN A 236 6.95 19.01 19.40
C ASN A 236 6.12 19.62 18.28
N ASP A 237 5.71 20.89 18.44
CA ASP A 237 4.86 21.65 17.51
C ASP A 237 5.53 21.92 16.14
N LYS A 238 6.85 21.73 16.05
CA LYS A 238 7.56 21.76 14.77
C LYS A 238 7.30 20.54 13.92
N ASN A 239 6.86 19.43 14.50
CA ASN A 239 6.56 18.21 13.78
C ASN A 239 5.21 18.31 13.06
N GLY A 240 5.02 17.43 12.10
CA GLY A 240 3.77 17.30 11.36
C GLY A 240 3.35 15.85 11.23
N ILE A 241 2.06 15.64 11.02
CA ILE A 241 1.51 14.35 10.63
C ILE A 241 0.67 14.50 9.37
N ALA A 242 0.88 13.64 8.37
CA ALA A 242 0.09 13.61 7.14
C ALA A 242 -0.61 12.26 7.00
N LEU A 243 -1.94 12.26 7.08
CA LEU A 243 -2.76 11.07 6.87
C LEU A 243 -3.05 10.91 5.37
N VAL A 244 -2.41 9.94 4.74
CA VAL A 244 -2.42 9.71 3.28
C VAL A 244 -3.26 8.50 2.86
N SER A 245 -3.96 7.90 3.80
CA SER A 245 -4.75 6.68 3.60
C SER A 245 -6.14 6.85 4.19
N TYR A 246 -7.09 6.03 3.73
CA TYR A 246 -8.40 5.93 4.34
C TYR A 246 -8.29 5.71 5.86
N GLN A 247 -9.13 6.40 6.63
CA GLN A 247 -9.20 6.30 8.07
C GLN A 247 -10.56 5.70 8.47
N GLY A 248 -10.55 4.44 8.90
CA GLY A 248 -11.77 3.74 9.32
C GLY A 248 -12.34 4.26 10.63
N GLU A 249 -13.65 4.19 10.78
CA GLU A 249 -14.33 4.57 12.02
C GLU A 249 -13.76 3.82 13.24
N GLY A 250 -13.63 4.51 14.36
CA GLY A 250 -13.08 3.97 15.60
C GLY A 250 -11.55 3.89 15.66
N THR A 251 -10.83 4.16 14.58
CA THR A 251 -9.37 4.13 14.57
C THR A 251 -8.76 5.41 15.16
N PRO A 252 -7.53 5.33 15.71
CA PRO A 252 -6.80 6.53 16.18
C PRO A 252 -6.59 7.54 15.04
N GLY A 253 -6.30 7.11 13.83
CA GLY A 253 -6.14 8.00 12.68
C GLY A 253 -7.41 8.79 12.37
N LYS A 254 -8.60 8.17 12.48
CA LYS A 254 -9.88 8.87 12.31
C LYS A 254 -10.13 9.94 13.38
N LYS A 255 -9.63 9.72 14.58
CA LYS A 255 -9.77 10.69 15.69
C LYS A 255 -8.86 11.92 15.55
N LEU A 256 -7.86 11.86 14.66
CA LEU A 256 -6.96 12.98 14.37
C LEU A 256 -7.46 13.87 13.22
N LEU A 257 -8.46 13.44 12.46
CA LEU A 257 -9.16 14.21 11.44
C LEU A 257 -10.28 15.05 12.05
#